data_aeafebab10455b1ea6f0721d1d129134
#
_entry.id   aeafebab10455b1ea6f0721d1d129134
#
_cell.length_a   1.000
_cell.length_b   1.000
_cell.length_c   1.000
_cell.angle_alpha   90.00
_cell.angle_beta   90.00
_cell.angle_gamma   90.00
#
_symmetry.space_group_name_H-M   'P 1'
#
loop_
_entity.id
_entity.type
_entity.pdbx_description
1 polymer ?
#
loop_
_entity_poly.entity_id
_entity_poly.type
_entity_poly.pdbx_seq_one_letter_code
_entity_poly.pdbx_strand_id
1 'polypeptide(L)'
;MSRSILHCDMNNFYASVECMLDPSLKKYPVAVCGSVEERHGIVLAKNYAAKAFDVKTGDAVWQAKQKCKDLVIVPPHYEEYIKYSKLARSVYSRFTDQVEPYGMDECWLDISGTEKLYGSPERVANEIKEIIKFELGLTISVGVSFNKIFAKLGSDMKKPDAITVIEKDTFRDKIWGLPAADLLGVGRATQRVLDSYCIRTIGDLANTDPDFLKRRLGKPGVALWQYANGNDHSLVHKSDFVSPIKSVGHGITTVEDLEENEQVWPVFLELTQDIGHKLRVHQKCADGVAIHIRDNTLFSKQWQMKLDMPTQSPMLIAKTAFSLFEKRYDWRNPIRSVTIQAINLVPQDTPRQIDMFTNVARIEKLEKLDLCIETIRERFGKDSIKNAVLCQNLRMPPEKAELTMPTGMLS
;
A
#
# COMPACT_ATOMS: atom_id res chain seq x y z
N MET A 1 -24.51 20.63 12.21
CA MET A 1 -24.02 19.57 13.12
C MET A 1 -22.52 19.43 12.90
N SER A 2 -21.73 19.28 13.95
CA SER A 2 -20.31 18.97 13.79
C SER A 2 -20.20 17.51 13.31
N ARG A 3 -19.22 17.22 12.44
CA ARG A 3 -18.98 15.85 12.00
C ARG A 3 -18.37 15.04 13.15
N SER A 4 -18.68 13.76 13.18
CA SER A 4 -18.14 12.80 14.16
C SER A 4 -17.46 11.66 13.39
N ILE A 5 -16.12 11.76 13.27
CA ILE A 5 -15.30 10.83 12.52
C ILE A 5 -14.49 9.97 13.50
N LEU A 6 -14.55 8.67 13.33
CA LEU A 6 -13.69 7.72 14.01
C LEU A 6 -12.59 7.25 13.06
N HIS A 7 -11.41 7.01 13.61
CA HIS A 7 -10.36 6.24 12.96
C HIS A 7 -10.02 5.05 13.84
N CYS A 8 -10.25 3.84 13.33
CA CYS A 8 -9.97 2.57 13.99
C CYS A 8 -8.67 1.98 13.44
N ASP A 9 -7.75 1.61 14.30
CA ASP A 9 -6.42 1.07 13.95
C ASP A 9 -6.15 -0.20 14.78
N MET A 10 -5.99 -1.35 14.13
CA MET A 10 -5.75 -2.63 14.79
C MET A 10 -4.32 -2.70 15.31
N ASN A 11 -4.18 -2.90 16.62
CA ASN A 11 -2.88 -2.86 17.29
C ASN A 11 -1.96 -4.00 16.87
N ASN A 12 -0.77 -3.67 16.33
CA ASN A 12 0.24 -4.63 15.88
C ASN A 12 -0.33 -5.74 14.98
N PHE A 13 -1.20 -5.38 14.07
CA PHE A 13 -2.17 -6.24 13.41
C PHE A 13 -1.63 -7.63 13.04
N TYR A 14 -0.62 -7.75 12.17
CA TYR A 14 -0.10 -9.06 11.75
C TYR A 14 0.43 -9.87 12.95
N ALA A 15 1.21 -9.25 13.84
CA ALA A 15 1.75 -9.94 14.99
C ALA A 15 0.65 -10.36 15.99
N SER A 16 -0.44 -9.59 16.09
CA SER A 16 -1.60 -9.93 16.93
C SER A 16 -2.37 -11.11 16.34
N VAL A 17 -2.56 -11.15 15.03
CA VAL A 17 -3.18 -12.30 14.34
C VAL A 17 -2.35 -13.56 14.53
N GLU A 18 -1.02 -13.50 14.35
CA GLU A 18 -0.14 -14.65 14.59
C GLU A 18 -0.22 -15.15 16.04
N CYS A 19 -0.19 -14.24 17.00
CA CYS A 19 -0.32 -14.59 18.42
C CYS A 19 -1.72 -15.11 18.81
N MET A 20 -2.72 -14.87 17.98
CA MET A 20 -4.06 -15.43 18.17
C MET A 20 -4.15 -16.82 17.55
N LEU A 21 -3.55 -17.03 16.37
CA LEU A 21 -3.47 -18.35 15.73
C LEU A 21 -2.61 -19.32 16.54
N ASP A 22 -1.50 -18.83 17.08
CA ASP A 22 -0.64 -19.59 18.02
C ASP A 22 -0.48 -18.82 19.35
N PRO A 23 -1.32 -19.14 20.37
CA PRO A 23 -1.24 -18.48 21.67
C PRO A 23 0.08 -18.65 22.42
N SER A 24 0.91 -19.64 22.08
CA SER A 24 2.22 -19.84 22.69
C SER A 24 3.18 -18.67 22.43
N LEU A 25 3.01 -18.00 21.28
CA LEU A 25 3.79 -16.83 20.86
C LEU A 25 3.61 -15.61 21.76
N LYS A 26 2.48 -15.48 22.48
CA LYS A 26 2.19 -14.34 23.36
C LYS A 26 3.23 -14.12 24.47
N LYS A 27 3.97 -15.18 24.81
CA LYS A 27 4.98 -15.15 25.90
C LYS A 27 6.33 -14.59 25.43
N TYR A 28 6.53 -14.44 24.13
CA TYR A 28 7.82 -14.08 23.53
C TYR A 28 7.74 -12.74 22.78
N PRO A 29 8.87 -12.04 22.60
CA PRO A 29 8.97 -11.00 21.59
C PRO A 29 8.85 -11.63 20.19
N VAL A 30 7.84 -11.22 19.41
CA VAL A 30 7.51 -11.76 18.10
C VAL A 30 7.60 -10.68 17.03
N ALA A 31 8.19 -11.02 15.90
CA ALA A 31 8.16 -10.22 14.68
C ALA A 31 7.70 -11.06 13.49
N VAL A 32 6.76 -10.54 12.73
CA VAL A 32 6.37 -11.08 11.43
C VAL A 32 7.34 -10.51 10.40
N CYS A 33 8.03 -11.39 9.67
CA CYS A 33 9.07 -10.98 8.74
C CYS A 33 8.91 -11.68 7.39
N GLY A 34 9.28 -10.99 6.31
CA GLY A 34 9.46 -11.61 5.01
C GLY A 34 10.65 -12.56 4.96
N SER A 35 10.76 -13.34 3.88
CA SER A 35 11.86 -14.30 3.67
C SER A 35 13.20 -13.59 3.48
N VAL A 36 14.19 -14.00 4.26
CA VAL A 36 15.59 -13.54 4.11
C VAL A 36 16.20 -14.08 2.83
N GLU A 37 15.90 -15.33 2.48
CA GLU A 37 16.41 -16.01 1.29
C GLU A 37 15.93 -15.36 -0.01
N GLU A 38 14.70 -14.83 0.02
CA GLU A 38 14.12 -14.06 -1.10
C GLU A 38 14.52 -12.58 -1.09
N ARG A 39 15.49 -12.17 -0.26
CA ARG A 39 15.92 -10.75 -0.07
C ARG A 39 14.81 -9.82 0.46
N HIS A 40 13.73 -10.36 1.01
CA HIS A 40 12.61 -9.64 1.64
C HIS A 40 12.65 -9.71 3.17
N GLY A 41 13.77 -10.08 3.76
CA GLY A 41 13.95 -10.28 5.20
C GLY A 41 13.89 -9.00 6.01
N ILE A 42 12.72 -8.35 6.06
CA ILE A 42 12.44 -7.18 6.91
C ILE A 42 11.29 -7.47 7.86
N VAL A 43 11.27 -6.74 8.98
CA VAL A 43 10.16 -6.74 9.93
C VAL A 43 8.95 -6.02 9.33
N LEU A 44 7.86 -6.75 9.14
CA LEU A 44 6.57 -6.22 8.67
C LEU A 44 5.74 -5.70 9.86
N ALA A 45 5.64 -6.49 10.92
CA ALA A 45 4.98 -6.14 12.16
C ALA A 45 5.69 -6.79 13.35
N LYS A 46 5.45 -6.29 14.55
CA LYS A 46 5.99 -6.83 15.80
C LYS A 46 5.01 -6.63 16.95
N ASN A 47 5.04 -7.53 17.93
CA ASN A 47 4.26 -7.36 19.14
C ASN A 47 4.89 -6.32 20.11
N TYR A 48 4.17 -5.97 21.17
CA TYR A 48 4.66 -4.97 22.16
C TYR A 48 5.89 -5.43 22.89
N ALA A 49 6.05 -6.74 23.13
CA ALA A 49 7.26 -7.29 23.73
C ALA A 49 8.50 -7.01 22.88
N ALA A 50 8.43 -7.26 21.56
CA ALA A 50 9.53 -6.93 20.64
C ALA A 50 9.73 -5.41 20.50
N LYS A 51 8.64 -4.61 20.53
CA LYS A 51 8.71 -3.15 20.49
C LYS A 51 9.48 -2.56 21.68
N ALA A 52 9.42 -3.18 22.86
CA ALA A 52 10.16 -2.76 24.05
C ALA A 52 11.69 -2.85 23.87
N PHE A 53 12.18 -3.68 22.95
CA PHE A 53 13.58 -3.78 22.55
C PHE A 53 13.94 -2.86 21.37
N ASP A 54 13.13 -1.86 21.05
CA ASP A 54 13.33 -0.94 19.91
C ASP A 54 13.37 -1.62 18.54
N VAL A 55 12.74 -2.80 18.38
CA VAL A 55 12.53 -3.43 17.07
C VAL A 55 11.53 -2.59 16.29
N LYS A 56 11.89 -2.16 15.07
CA LYS A 56 11.08 -1.28 14.22
C LYS A 56 10.60 -2.00 12.97
N THR A 57 9.41 -1.63 12.48
CA THR A 57 8.96 -2.02 11.15
C THR A 57 9.93 -1.47 10.11
N GLY A 58 10.37 -2.33 9.18
CA GLY A 58 11.41 -2.03 8.20
C GLY A 58 12.84 -2.34 8.64
N ASP A 59 13.08 -2.73 9.91
CA ASP A 59 14.38 -3.29 10.30
C ASP A 59 14.66 -4.56 9.50
N ALA A 60 15.90 -4.75 9.04
CA ALA A 60 16.30 -6.05 8.53
C ALA A 60 16.30 -7.09 9.67
N VAL A 61 16.01 -8.34 9.35
CA VAL A 61 15.91 -9.44 10.35
C VAL A 61 17.16 -9.51 11.23
N TRP A 62 18.36 -9.33 10.66
CA TRP A 62 19.60 -9.34 11.42
C TRP A 62 19.70 -8.16 12.42
N GLN A 63 19.23 -6.96 12.04
CA GLN A 63 19.18 -5.79 12.93
C GLN A 63 18.19 -6.01 14.07
N ALA A 64 17.02 -6.57 13.76
CA ALA A 64 16.01 -6.88 14.76
C ALA A 64 16.53 -7.92 15.78
N LYS A 65 17.25 -8.95 15.31
CA LYS A 65 17.90 -9.94 16.19
C LYS A 65 19.04 -9.37 17.04
N GLN A 66 19.77 -8.37 16.52
CA GLN A 66 20.77 -7.67 17.35
C GLN A 66 20.14 -6.91 18.51
N LYS A 67 18.96 -6.29 18.30
CA LYS A 67 18.21 -5.57 19.33
C LYS A 67 17.53 -6.50 20.34
N CYS A 68 17.02 -7.64 19.86
CA CYS A 68 16.31 -8.63 20.67
C CYS A 68 16.79 -10.03 20.32
N LYS A 69 17.66 -10.60 21.16
CA LYS A 69 18.27 -11.93 20.91
C LYS A 69 17.24 -13.06 20.90
N ASP A 70 16.23 -12.97 21.75
CA ASP A 70 15.16 -13.96 21.89
C ASP A 70 13.97 -13.70 20.95
N LEU A 71 14.17 -12.90 19.92
CA LEU A 71 13.13 -12.56 18.95
C LEU A 71 12.70 -13.79 18.14
N VAL A 72 11.44 -14.15 18.28
CA VAL A 72 10.79 -15.20 17.48
C VAL A 72 10.34 -14.58 16.17
N ILE A 73 10.78 -15.15 15.06
CA ILE A 73 10.41 -14.72 13.71
C ILE A 73 9.36 -15.65 13.15
N VAL A 74 8.28 -15.09 12.65
CA VAL A 74 7.15 -15.79 12.04
C VAL A 74 6.98 -15.32 10.60
N PRO A 75 6.76 -16.21 9.62
CA PRO A 75 6.41 -15.82 8.27
C PRO A 75 5.01 -15.22 8.22
N PRO A 76 4.69 -14.33 7.25
CA PRO A 76 3.36 -13.72 7.15
C PRO A 76 2.33 -14.70 6.58
N HIS A 77 1.14 -14.74 7.19
CA HIS A 77 -0.05 -15.45 6.70
C HIS A 77 -1.09 -14.45 6.18
N TYR A 78 -0.84 -13.89 4.98
CA TYR A 78 -1.65 -12.82 4.42
C TYR A 78 -3.14 -13.16 4.23
N GLU A 79 -3.49 -14.43 3.97
CA GLU A 79 -4.89 -14.88 3.87
C GLU A 79 -5.65 -14.64 5.18
N GLU A 80 -5.03 -14.98 6.30
CA GLU A 80 -5.61 -14.71 7.61
C GLU A 80 -5.72 -13.20 7.88
N TYR A 81 -4.72 -12.40 7.50
CA TYR A 81 -4.80 -10.94 7.66
C TYR A 81 -5.94 -10.34 6.85
N ILE A 82 -6.13 -10.76 5.60
CA ILE A 82 -7.26 -10.34 4.76
C ILE A 82 -8.59 -10.74 5.40
N LYS A 83 -8.69 -11.95 5.93
CA LYS A 83 -9.87 -12.47 6.61
C LYS A 83 -10.22 -11.61 7.83
N TYR A 84 -9.28 -11.37 8.75
CA TYR A 84 -9.52 -10.55 9.94
C TYR A 84 -9.77 -9.08 9.61
N SER A 85 -9.13 -8.54 8.59
CA SER A 85 -9.43 -7.21 8.04
C SER A 85 -10.89 -7.09 7.58
N LYS A 86 -11.41 -8.09 6.84
CA LYS A 86 -12.81 -8.15 6.41
C LYS A 86 -13.78 -8.29 7.58
N LEU A 87 -13.46 -9.14 8.57
CA LEU A 87 -14.27 -9.32 9.76
C LEU A 87 -14.36 -8.03 10.58
N ALA A 88 -13.24 -7.31 10.79
CA ALA A 88 -13.25 -6.02 11.47
C ALA A 88 -14.15 -5.01 10.75
N ARG A 89 -14.07 -4.93 9.42
CA ARG A 89 -14.94 -4.03 8.63
C ARG A 89 -16.42 -4.43 8.74
N SER A 90 -16.73 -5.71 8.81
CA SER A 90 -18.12 -6.14 9.04
C SER A 90 -18.66 -5.68 10.39
N VAL A 91 -17.80 -5.60 11.43
CA VAL A 91 -18.17 -4.99 12.71
C VAL A 91 -18.41 -3.49 12.56
N TYR A 92 -17.52 -2.76 11.90
CA TYR A 92 -17.66 -1.31 11.66
C TYR A 92 -18.96 -0.99 10.91
N SER A 93 -19.31 -1.79 9.90
CA SER A 93 -20.52 -1.61 9.09
C SER A 93 -21.84 -1.81 9.89
N ARG A 94 -21.79 -2.33 11.12
CA ARG A 94 -22.97 -2.38 12.00
C ARG A 94 -23.38 -0.99 12.50
N PHE A 95 -22.45 -0.04 12.52
CA PHE A 95 -22.65 1.30 13.08
C PHE A 95 -22.89 2.38 12.02
N THR A 96 -22.34 2.22 10.82
CA THR A 96 -22.47 3.16 9.71
C THR A 96 -22.21 2.48 8.37
N ASP A 97 -22.77 3.01 7.28
CA ASP A 97 -22.43 2.62 5.90
C ASP A 97 -21.23 3.39 5.33
N GLN A 98 -20.78 4.42 6.04
CA GLN A 98 -19.60 5.21 5.67
C GLN A 98 -18.36 4.65 6.36
N VAL A 99 -17.80 3.59 5.78
CA VAL A 99 -16.60 2.89 6.24
C VAL A 99 -15.56 2.94 5.12
N GLU A 100 -14.54 3.75 5.29
CA GLU A 100 -13.47 3.91 4.31
C GLU A 100 -12.19 3.21 4.80
N PRO A 101 -11.73 2.16 4.11
CA PRO A 101 -10.48 1.50 4.45
C PRO A 101 -9.26 2.39 4.20
N TYR A 102 -8.26 2.25 5.08
CA TYR A 102 -6.92 2.80 4.92
C TYR A 102 -5.89 1.72 5.23
N GLY A 103 -5.54 0.94 4.23
CA GLY A 103 -4.75 -0.29 4.41
C GLY A 103 -5.58 -1.48 4.89
N MET A 104 -4.91 -2.48 5.48
CA MET A 104 -5.55 -3.72 5.94
C MET A 104 -6.12 -3.62 7.35
N ASP A 105 -5.54 -2.77 8.18
CA ASP A 105 -5.76 -2.67 9.62
C ASP A 105 -6.40 -1.36 10.07
N GLU A 106 -6.58 -0.42 9.16
CA GLU A 106 -7.10 0.90 9.47
C GLU A 106 -8.39 1.20 8.70
N CYS A 107 -9.33 1.92 9.34
CA CYS A 107 -10.54 2.42 8.70
C CYS A 107 -10.98 3.77 9.30
N TRP A 108 -11.47 4.67 8.44
CA TRP A 108 -12.28 5.79 8.88
C TRP A 108 -13.76 5.42 8.85
N LEU A 109 -14.50 5.91 9.86
CA LEU A 109 -15.93 5.77 9.97
C LEU A 109 -16.55 7.17 10.15
N ASP A 110 -17.56 7.51 9.38
CA ASP A 110 -18.37 8.71 9.67
C ASP A 110 -19.67 8.26 10.36
N ILE A 111 -19.81 8.65 11.62
CA ILE A 111 -20.96 8.32 12.46
C ILE A 111 -21.83 9.55 12.77
N SER A 112 -21.67 10.65 12.04
CA SER A 112 -22.34 11.94 12.31
C SER A 112 -23.89 11.85 12.32
N GLY A 113 -24.46 10.85 11.65
CA GLY A 113 -25.92 10.67 11.60
C GLY A 113 -26.46 9.63 12.56
N THR A 114 -25.61 8.94 13.33
CA THR A 114 -26.00 7.74 14.10
C THR A 114 -26.12 7.98 15.60
N GLU A 115 -25.90 9.19 16.09
CA GLU A 115 -25.91 9.56 17.51
C GLU A 115 -27.24 9.21 18.22
N LYS A 116 -28.36 9.33 17.51
CA LYS A 116 -29.67 8.97 18.06
C LYS A 116 -29.85 7.47 18.32
N LEU A 117 -29.12 6.64 17.57
CA LEU A 117 -29.19 5.19 17.66
C LEU A 117 -28.20 4.61 18.67
N TYR A 118 -26.98 5.13 18.68
CA TYR A 118 -25.87 4.53 19.42
C TYR A 118 -25.31 5.43 20.53
N GLY A 119 -25.71 6.69 20.61
CA GLY A 119 -25.25 7.64 21.62
C GLY A 119 -24.01 8.44 21.17
N SER A 120 -23.19 8.88 22.13
CA SER A 120 -22.03 9.72 21.83
C SER A 120 -20.96 9.02 21.01
N PRO A 121 -20.12 9.76 20.24
CA PRO A 121 -19.03 9.19 19.47
C PRO A 121 -18.04 8.34 20.30
N GLU A 122 -17.78 8.73 21.54
CA GLU A 122 -16.92 7.98 22.45
C GLU A 122 -17.57 6.66 22.87
N ARG A 123 -18.89 6.65 23.07
CA ARG A 123 -19.62 5.41 23.38
C ARG A 123 -19.53 4.43 22.21
N VAL A 124 -19.76 4.92 20.97
CA VAL A 124 -19.64 4.09 19.77
C VAL A 124 -18.21 3.55 19.63
N ALA A 125 -17.19 4.39 19.82
CA ALA A 125 -15.80 3.98 19.78
C ALA A 125 -15.49 2.88 20.79
N ASN A 126 -15.99 3.02 22.03
CA ASN A 126 -15.82 2.01 23.06
C ASN A 126 -16.55 0.70 22.73
N GLU A 127 -17.78 0.76 22.22
CA GLU A 127 -18.55 -0.40 21.81
C GLU A 127 -17.86 -1.17 20.68
N ILE A 128 -17.41 -0.47 19.64
CA ILE A 128 -16.61 -1.08 18.55
C ILE A 128 -15.37 -1.77 19.11
N LYS A 129 -14.61 -1.09 19.98
CA LYS A 129 -13.41 -1.61 20.60
C LYS A 129 -13.67 -2.91 21.37
N GLU A 130 -14.70 -2.95 22.19
CA GLU A 130 -15.07 -4.14 22.96
C GLU A 130 -15.57 -5.28 22.06
N ILE A 131 -16.36 -5.00 21.01
CA ILE A 131 -16.81 -6.01 20.05
C ILE A 131 -15.60 -6.64 19.32
N ILE A 132 -14.68 -5.84 18.80
CA ILE A 132 -13.46 -6.35 18.15
C ILE A 132 -12.65 -7.24 19.08
N LYS A 133 -12.52 -6.82 20.34
CA LYS A 133 -11.81 -7.58 21.36
C LYS A 133 -12.48 -8.91 21.70
N PHE A 134 -13.80 -8.90 21.85
CA PHE A 134 -14.58 -10.08 22.22
C PHE A 134 -14.78 -11.04 21.04
N GLU A 135 -15.20 -10.52 19.87
CA GLU A 135 -15.53 -11.37 18.71
C GLU A 135 -14.29 -11.82 17.93
N LEU A 136 -13.25 -10.97 17.83
CA LEU A 136 -12.08 -11.25 17.00
C LEU A 136 -10.80 -11.54 17.79
N GLY A 137 -10.80 -11.33 19.10
CA GLY A 137 -9.60 -11.52 19.92
C GLY A 137 -8.47 -10.50 19.64
N LEU A 138 -8.78 -9.43 18.91
CA LEU A 138 -7.83 -8.36 18.55
C LEU A 138 -8.13 -7.11 19.37
N THR A 139 -7.15 -6.22 19.50
CA THR A 139 -7.33 -4.90 20.09
C THR A 139 -7.19 -3.80 19.06
N ILE A 140 -7.93 -2.71 19.24
CA ILE A 140 -7.86 -1.54 18.38
C ILE A 140 -7.61 -0.28 19.19
N SER A 141 -6.98 0.72 18.58
CA SER A 141 -6.94 2.08 19.09
C SER A 141 -7.83 2.96 18.22
N VAL A 142 -8.65 3.79 18.86
CA VAL A 142 -9.66 4.60 18.16
C VAL A 142 -9.39 6.08 18.42
N GLY A 143 -9.26 6.85 17.35
CA GLY A 143 -9.28 8.29 17.41
C GLY A 143 -10.67 8.81 17.04
N VAL A 144 -11.20 9.71 17.85
CA VAL A 144 -12.50 10.36 17.64
C VAL A 144 -12.26 11.84 17.38
N SER A 145 -12.76 12.39 16.26
CA SER A 145 -12.59 13.80 15.95
C SER A 145 -13.63 14.29 14.95
N PHE A 146 -13.54 15.58 14.59
CA PHE A 146 -14.42 16.26 13.63
C PHE A 146 -13.92 16.18 12.18
N ASN A 147 -12.73 15.63 11.93
CA ASN A 147 -12.16 15.40 10.59
C ASN A 147 -11.31 14.12 10.56
N LYS A 148 -10.99 13.63 9.34
CA LYS A 148 -10.24 12.41 9.12
C LYS A 148 -8.80 12.48 9.65
N ILE A 149 -8.16 13.64 9.50
CA ILE A 149 -6.74 13.85 9.83
C ILE A 149 -6.54 13.74 11.35
N PHE A 150 -7.39 14.39 12.12
CA PHE A 150 -7.27 14.37 13.57
C PHE A 150 -7.81 13.07 14.19
N ALA A 151 -8.79 12.43 13.54
CA ALA A 151 -9.20 11.08 13.95
C ALA A 151 -8.01 10.09 13.80
N LYS A 152 -7.28 10.15 12.67
CA LYS A 152 -6.06 9.33 12.47
C LYS A 152 -4.99 9.68 13.51
N LEU A 153 -4.68 10.94 13.72
CA LEU A 153 -3.71 11.37 14.72
C LEU A 153 -4.10 10.85 16.12
N GLY A 154 -5.39 10.95 16.49
CA GLY A 154 -5.91 10.48 17.77
C GLY A 154 -5.68 8.99 17.99
N SER A 155 -5.87 8.15 16.97
CA SER A 155 -5.64 6.70 17.08
C SER A 155 -4.17 6.33 17.31
N ASP A 156 -3.24 7.20 16.91
CA ASP A 156 -1.80 7.00 17.08
C ASP A 156 -1.27 7.52 18.43
N MET A 157 -1.95 8.50 19.06
CA MET A 157 -1.46 9.13 20.31
C MET A 157 -1.40 8.18 21.50
N LYS A 158 -2.36 7.26 21.60
CA LYS A 158 -2.41 6.27 22.69
C LYS A 158 -2.64 4.88 22.12
N LYS A 159 -1.67 3.99 22.34
CA LYS A 159 -1.71 2.58 21.96
C LYS A 159 -1.11 1.73 23.08
N PRO A 160 -1.59 0.52 23.33
CA PRO A 160 -2.71 -0.17 22.69
C PRO A 160 -4.07 0.06 23.37
N ASP A 161 -5.15 -0.44 22.74
CA ASP A 161 -6.50 -0.62 23.33
C ASP A 161 -7.05 0.66 23.96
N ALA A 162 -6.91 1.79 23.24
CA ALA A 162 -7.19 3.12 23.79
C ALA A 162 -8.12 3.94 22.88
N ILE A 163 -8.83 4.89 23.47
CA ILE A 163 -9.62 5.88 22.76
C ILE A 163 -9.02 7.27 23.02
N THR A 164 -8.88 8.06 21.97
CA THR A 164 -8.42 9.44 22.05
C THR A 164 -9.40 10.35 21.35
N VAL A 165 -9.97 11.31 22.06
CA VAL A 165 -10.89 12.31 21.52
C VAL A 165 -10.13 13.61 21.24
N ILE A 166 -10.30 14.19 20.05
CA ILE A 166 -9.76 15.50 19.67
C ILE A 166 -10.94 16.37 19.26
N GLU A 167 -11.34 17.25 20.14
CA GLU A 167 -12.49 18.16 19.96
C GLU A 167 -12.09 19.42 19.19
N LYS A 168 -13.08 20.01 18.50
CA LYS A 168 -12.88 21.17 17.64
C LYS A 168 -12.43 22.41 18.42
N ASP A 169 -12.92 22.59 19.63
CA ASP A 169 -12.64 23.80 20.40
C ASP A 169 -11.30 23.74 21.16
N THR A 170 -10.80 22.53 21.43
CA THR A 170 -9.60 22.31 22.26
C THR A 170 -8.44 21.66 21.52
N PHE A 171 -8.56 21.38 20.19
CA PHE A 171 -7.55 20.64 19.45
C PHE A 171 -6.16 21.31 19.52
N ARG A 172 -6.09 22.64 19.49
CA ARG A 172 -4.82 23.37 19.50
C ARG A 172 -3.99 23.04 20.73
N ASP A 173 -4.59 23.11 21.91
CA ASP A 173 -3.93 22.81 23.17
C ASP A 173 -3.47 21.34 23.22
N LYS A 174 -4.23 20.45 22.57
CA LYS A 174 -3.99 19.02 22.58
C LYS A 174 -2.91 18.55 21.61
N ILE A 175 -2.86 19.15 20.39
CA ILE A 175 -2.03 18.60 19.31
C ILE A 175 -0.93 19.53 18.80
N TRP A 176 -1.03 20.85 19.01
CA TRP A 176 -0.02 21.77 18.46
C TRP A 176 1.38 21.57 19.02
N GLY A 177 1.50 21.03 20.24
CA GLY A 177 2.78 20.64 20.84
C GLY A 177 3.38 19.33 20.31
N LEU A 178 2.62 18.53 19.55
CA LEU A 178 3.10 17.27 19.00
C LEU A 178 4.06 17.50 17.83
N PRO A 179 4.97 16.55 17.55
CA PRO A 179 5.86 16.61 16.38
C PRO A 179 5.07 16.77 15.07
N ALA A 180 5.55 17.64 14.16
CA ALA A 180 4.95 17.77 12.83
C ALA A 180 4.95 16.44 12.04
N ALA A 181 5.90 15.55 12.34
CA ALA A 181 6.02 14.22 11.76
C ALA A 181 4.85 13.28 12.09
N ASP A 182 4.09 13.56 13.14
CA ASP A 182 2.92 12.76 13.54
C ASP A 182 1.69 13.08 12.70
N LEU A 183 1.70 14.21 11.98
CA LEU A 183 0.60 14.59 11.12
C LEU A 183 0.60 13.77 9.82
N LEU A 184 -0.57 13.25 9.46
CA LEU A 184 -0.74 12.49 8.22
C LEU A 184 -0.23 13.29 7.01
N GLY A 185 0.61 12.64 6.18
CA GLY A 185 1.23 13.26 5.01
C GLY A 185 2.65 13.81 5.25
N VAL A 186 3.13 13.83 6.49
CA VAL A 186 4.52 14.18 6.82
C VAL A 186 5.39 12.93 6.87
N GLY A 187 5.90 12.52 5.71
CA GLY A 187 6.90 11.44 5.63
C GLY A 187 8.33 11.94 5.89
N ARG A 188 9.30 11.02 5.94
CA ARG A 188 10.72 11.32 6.22
C ARG A 188 11.32 12.42 5.34
N ALA A 189 10.95 12.50 4.07
CA ALA A 189 11.45 13.54 3.16
C ALA A 189 10.86 14.91 3.51
N THR A 190 9.56 14.99 3.74
CA THR A 190 8.86 16.20 4.15
C THR A 190 9.39 16.68 5.51
N GLN A 191 9.56 15.76 6.47
CA GLN A 191 10.12 16.08 7.78
C GLN A 191 11.49 16.73 7.68
N ARG A 192 12.43 16.19 6.88
CA ARG A 192 13.75 16.79 6.68
C ARG A 192 13.67 18.23 6.14
N VAL A 193 12.73 18.49 5.23
CA VAL A 193 12.50 19.85 4.73
C VAL A 193 11.98 20.76 5.83
N LEU A 194 10.97 20.33 6.59
CA LEU A 194 10.41 21.10 7.71
C LEU A 194 11.48 21.39 8.78
N ASP A 195 12.25 20.37 9.17
CA ASP A 195 13.34 20.51 10.16
C ASP A 195 14.40 21.52 9.73
N SER A 196 14.72 21.60 8.44
CA SER A 196 15.69 22.58 7.90
C SER A 196 15.22 24.04 8.04
N TYR A 197 13.93 24.26 8.28
CA TYR A 197 13.32 25.56 8.56
C TYR A 197 12.84 25.71 10.00
N CYS A 198 13.27 24.84 10.91
CA CYS A 198 12.89 24.82 12.32
C CYS A 198 11.38 24.64 12.56
N ILE A 199 10.64 24.06 11.61
CA ILE A 199 9.22 23.71 11.76
C ILE A 199 9.17 22.30 12.32
N ARG A 200 9.05 22.16 13.64
CA ARG A 200 9.19 20.89 14.37
C ARG A 200 7.87 20.35 14.90
N THR A 201 6.95 21.26 15.22
CA THR A 201 5.66 20.91 15.81
C THR A 201 4.51 21.16 14.83
N ILE A 202 3.36 20.56 15.11
CA ILE A 202 2.11 20.85 14.37
C ILE A 202 1.75 22.32 14.51
N GLY A 203 1.99 22.93 15.67
CA GLY A 203 1.78 24.34 15.91
C GLY A 203 2.70 25.24 15.08
N ASP A 204 4.00 24.89 14.94
CA ASP A 204 4.91 25.62 14.06
C ASP A 204 4.40 25.57 12.60
N LEU A 205 3.98 24.39 12.15
CA LEU A 205 3.44 24.18 10.81
C LEU A 205 2.15 25.02 10.59
N ALA A 206 1.25 25.03 11.57
CA ALA A 206 0.00 25.78 11.53
C ALA A 206 0.21 27.31 11.46
N ASN A 207 1.26 27.81 12.08
CA ASN A 207 1.60 29.24 12.14
C ASN A 207 2.57 29.68 11.01
N THR A 208 3.05 28.77 10.19
CA THR A 208 3.92 29.09 9.04
C THR A 208 3.11 29.68 7.90
N ASP A 209 3.67 30.63 7.15
CA ASP A 209 3.05 31.20 5.95
C ASP A 209 2.78 30.10 4.89
N PRO A 210 1.51 29.91 4.47
CA PRO A 210 1.16 28.88 3.48
C PRO A 210 1.82 29.08 2.11
N ASP A 211 2.14 30.32 1.70
CA ASP A 211 2.86 30.57 0.46
C ASP A 211 4.34 30.17 0.57
N PHE A 212 4.94 30.28 1.75
CA PHE A 212 6.27 29.73 2.02
C PHE A 212 6.25 28.21 1.88
N LEU A 213 5.29 27.52 2.50
CA LEU A 213 5.17 26.05 2.40
C LEU A 213 4.91 25.61 0.96
N LYS A 214 4.10 26.39 0.20
CA LYS A 214 3.85 26.12 -1.22
C LYS A 214 5.12 26.21 -2.06
N ARG A 215 5.99 27.19 -1.80
CA ARG A 215 7.29 27.32 -2.51
C ARG A 215 8.23 26.17 -2.20
N ARG A 216 8.20 25.59 -1.00
CA ARG A 216 9.13 24.54 -0.56
C ARG A 216 8.63 23.11 -0.80
N LEU A 217 7.35 22.87 -0.62
CA LEU A 217 6.72 21.54 -0.65
C LEU A 217 5.63 21.42 -1.74
N GLY A 218 5.36 22.48 -2.48
CA GLY A 218 4.30 22.49 -3.49
C GLY A 218 2.89 22.42 -2.88
N LYS A 219 1.93 21.85 -3.62
CA LYS A 219 0.55 21.64 -3.15
C LYS A 219 0.45 20.87 -1.82
N PRO A 220 1.25 19.81 -1.58
CA PRO A 220 1.27 19.13 -0.29
C PRO A 220 1.57 20.03 0.90
N GLY A 221 2.45 21.03 0.75
CA GLY A 221 2.76 21.97 1.83
C GLY A 221 1.54 22.79 2.27
N VAL A 222 0.73 23.26 1.32
CA VAL A 222 -0.52 23.97 1.62
C VAL A 222 -1.53 23.05 2.31
N ALA A 223 -1.66 21.80 1.83
CA ALA A 223 -2.54 20.82 2.44
C ALA A 223 -2.15 20.51 3.90
N LEU A 224 -0.87 20.35 4.17
CA LEU A 224 -0.36 20.13 5.53
C LEU A 224 -0.65 21.32 6.45
N TRP A 225 -0.52 22.54 5.96
CA TRP A 225 -0.92 23.75 6.69
C TRP A 225 -2.42 23.75 7.02
N GLN A 226 -3.28 23.40 6.04
CA GLN A 226 -4.71 23.25 6.26
C GLN A 226 -5.01 22.20 7.32
N TYR A 227 -4.36 21.03 7.25
CA TYR A 227 -4.52 19.95 8.22
C TYR A 227 -4.12 20.39 9.64
N ALA A 228 -2.96 21.04 9.80
CA ALA A 228 -2.50 21.54 11.10
C ALA A 228 -3.47 22.55 11.72
N ASN A 229 -4.22 23.28 10.91
CA ASN A 229 -5.28 24.21 11.31
C ASN A 229 -6.67 23.55 11.45
N GLY A 230 -6.80 22.24 11.28
CA GLY A 230 -8.06 21.51 11.40
C GLY A 230 -9.00 21.65 10.19
N ASN A 231 -8.50 22.19 9.09
CA ASN A 231 -9.28 22.47 7.87
C ASN A 231 -9.23 21.28 6.89
N ASP A 232 -9.71 20.11 7.34
CA ASP A 232 -9.94 18.97 6.46
C ASP A 232 -11.45 18.73 6.30
N HIS A 233 -11.92 18.80 5.06
CA HIS A 233 -13.31 18.60 4.67
C HIS A 233 -13.51 17.32 3.84
N SER A 234 -12.49 16.47 3.73
CA SER A 234 -12.58 15.20 3.01
C SER A 234 -13.70 14.33 3.61
N LEU A 235 -14.49 13.73 2.73
CA LEU A 235 -15.58 12.84 3.14
C LEU A 235 -15.02 11.45 3.45
N VAL A 236 -15.66 10.74 4.36
CA VAL A 236 -15.49 9.30 4.49
C VAL A 236 -16.33 8.64 3.41
N HIS A 237 -15.70 7.84 2.58
CA HIS A 237 -16.41 7.12 1.52
C HIS A 237 -17.29 6.01 2.08
N LYS A 238 -18.34 5.66 1.34
CA LYS A 238 -19.15 4.50 1.67
C LYS A 238 -18.40 3.20 1.45
N SER A 239 -18.80 2.15 2.11
CA SER A 239 -18.19 0.82 2.05
C SER A 239 -18.19 0.18 0.65
N ASP A 240 -19.09 0.63 -0.24
CA ASP A 240 -19.18 0.20 -1.64
C ASP A 240 -18.37 1.06 -2.62
N PHE A 241 -17.69 2.11 -2.14
CA PHE A 241 -16.87 2.96 -2.97
C PHE A 241 -15.64 2.23 -3.50
N VAL A 242 -15.48 2.20 -4.80
CA VAL A 242 -14.31 1.63 -5.49
C VAL A 242 -13.49 2.78 -6.11
N SER A 243 -12.28 2.96 -5.63
CA SER A 243 -11.35 3.94 -6.21
C SER A 243 -11.04 3.61 -7.67
N PRO A 244 -11.04 4.59 -8.58
CA PRO A 244 -10.62 4.36 -9.97
C PRO A 244 -9.18 3.86 -10.03
N ILE A 245 -8.96 2.77 -10.76
CA ILE A 245 -7.62 2.21 -10.97
C ILE A 245 -6.83 3.15 -11.88
N LYS A 246 -5.71 3.66 -11.38
CA LYS A 246 -4.84 4.61 -12.09
C LYS A 246 -3.71 3.94 -12.86
N SER A 247 -3.22 2.81 -12.35
CA SER A 247 -2.16 2.01 -12.96
C SER A 247 -2.28 0.56 -12.52
N VAL A 248 -1.72 -0.35 -13.30
CA VAL A 248 -1.55 -1.77 -12.94
C VAL A 248 -0.08 -2.08 -13.04
N GLY A 249 0.53 -2.55 -11.96
CA GLY A 249 1.96 -2.84 -11.94
C GLY A 249 2.29 -4.12 -11.20
N HIS A 250 3.45 -4.68 -11.56
CA HIS A 250 4.07 -5.77 -10.82
C HIS A 250 5.57 -5.51 -10.72
N GLY A 251 6.13 -5.74 -9.54
CA GLY A 251 7.55 -5.57 -9.28
C GLY A 251 8.12 -6.68 -8.43
N ILE A 252 9.39 -7.00 -8.67
CA ILE A 252 10.06 -8.08 -7.98
C ILE A 252 11.48 -7.68 -7.59
N THR A 253 11.92 -8.19 -6.44
CA THR A 253 13.33 -8.25 -6.09
C THR A 253 13.84 -9.63 -6.46
N THR A 254 14.83 -9.71 -7.33
CA THR A 254 15.40 -10.98 -7.78
C THR A 254 16.23 -11.64 -6.66
N VAL A 255 16.30 -12.95 -6.63
CA VAL A 255 17.08 -13.70 -5.61
C VAL A 255 18.59 -13.50 -5.80
N GLU A 256 19.01 -13.27 -7.05
CA GLU A 256 20.36 -12.88 -7.44
C GLU A 256 20.28 -11.61 -8.29
N ASP A 257 21.38 -10.83 -8.33
CA ASP A 257 21.45 -9.66 -9.16
C ASP A 257 21.44 -10.01 -10.66
N LEU A 258 20.78 -9.18 -11.47
CA LEU A 258 20.82 -9.30 -12.93
C LEU A 258 21.98 -8.46 -13.45
N GLU A 259 22.77 -9.02 -14.38
CA GLU A 259 24.04 -8.45 -14.84
C GLU A 259 24.04 -8.13 -16.35
N GLU A 260 23.06 -8.64 -17.11
CA GLU A 260 22.98 -8.51 -18.56
C GLU A 260 21.53 -8.48 -19.08
N ASN A 261 21.34 -8.00 -20.28
CA ASN A 261 20.02 -7.83 -20.92
C ASN A 261 19.26 -9.15 -21.06
N GLU A 262 19.97 -10.23 -21.35
CA GLU A 262 19.44 -11.58 -21.53
C GLU A 262 18.74 -12.11 -20.28
N GLN A 263 19.17 -11.67 -19.09
CA GLN A 263 18.56 -12.02 -17.80
C GLN A 263 17.36 -11.11 -17.47
N VAL A 264 17.35 -9.88 -17.95
CA VAL A 264 16.27 -8.91 -17.69
C VAL A 264 15.04 -9.20 -18.54
N TRP A 265 15.20 -9.58 -19.81
CA TRP A 265 14.11 -9.82 -20.72
C TRP A 265 13.09 -10.86 -20.21
N PRO A 266 13.49 -12.05 -19.74
CA PRO A 266 12.55 -13.02 -19.18
C PRO A 266 11.79 -12.50 -17.97
N VAL A 267 12.45 -11.75 -17.09
CA VAL A 267 11.81 -11.11 -15.93
C VAL A 267 10.72 -10.11 -16.38
N PHE A 268 11.01 -9.27 -17.37
CA PHE A 268 10.03 -8.34 -17.92
C PHE A 268 8.83 -9.08 -18.51
N LEU A 269 9.09 -10.14 -19.26
CA LEU A 269 8.05 -10.94 -19.88
C LEU A 269 7.16 -11.63 -18.84
N GLU A 270 7.73 -12.14 -17.75
CA GLU A 270 6.96 -12.75 -16.66
C GLU A 270 6.09 -11.71 -15.94
N LEU A 271 6.67 -10.60 -15.52
CA LEU A 271 5.91 -9.54 -14.84
C LEU A 271 4.74 -9.02 -15.70
N THR A 272 4.92 -8.93 -17.01
CA THR A 272 3.87 -8.45 -17.90
C THR A 272 2.74 -9.45 -18.15
N GLN A 273 2.97 -10.76 -17.92
CA GLN A 273 1.87 -11.76 -17.94
C GLN A 273 0.82 -11.41 -16.88
N ASP A 274 1.26 -11.14 -15.66
CA ASP A 274 0.39 -10.74 -14.54
C ASP A 274 -0.30 -9.38 -14.82
N ILE A 275 0.46 -8.41 -15.34
CA ILE A 275 -0.09 -7.10 -15.70
C ILE A 275 -1.19 -7.24 -16.75
N GLY A 276 -0.98 -8.05 -17.80
CA GLY A 276 -1.98 -8.28 -18.84
C GLY A 276 -3.23 -8.96 -18.31
N HIS A 277 -3.09 -9.95 -17.42
CA HIS A 277 -4.20 -10.56 -16.71
C HIS A 277 -5.02 -9.53 -15.93
N LYS A 278 -4.36 -8.74 -15.07
CA LYS A 278 -5.03 -7.70 -14.27
C LYS A 278 -5.71 -6.63 -15.13
N LEU A 279 -5.11 -6.23 -16.25
CA LEU A 279 -5.73 -5.30 -17.20
C LEU A 279 -7.04 -5.87 -17.77
N ARG A 280 -7.07 -7.16 -18.12
CA ARG A 280 -8.28 -7.84 -18.64
C ARG A 280 -9.35 -7.95 -17.56
N VAL A 281 -9.01 -8.38 -16.35
CA VAL A 281 -9.94 -8.45 -15.19
C VAL A 281 -10.62 -7.10 -14.97
N HIS A 282 -9.86 -6.00 -15.09
CA HIS A 282 -10.39 -4.65 -14.88
C HIS A 282 -10.94 -3.99 -16.16
N GLN A 283 -11.00 -4.68 -17.29
CA GLN A 283 -11.46 -4.16 -18.59
C GLN A 283 -10.77 -2.84 -18.96
N LYS A 284 -9.45 -2.76 -18.75
CA LYS A 284 -8.61 -1.60 -19.06
C LYS A 284 -7.53 -1.96 -20.05
N CYS A 285 -7.14 -0.99 -20.90
CA CYS A 285 -5.95 -1.03 -21.72
C CYS A 285 -4.92 -0.02 -21.19
N ALA A 286 -3.64 -0.34 -21.34
CA ALA A 286 -2.55 0.60 -21.06
C ALA A 286 -2.28 1.44 -22.31
N ASP A 287 -2.18 2.77 -22.18
CA ASP A 287 -1.68 3.69 -23.21
C ASP A 287 -0.22 4.08 -22.98
N GLY A 288 0.38 3.64 -21.87
CA GLY A 288 1.77 3.84 -21.55
C GLY A 288 2.33 2.78 -20.61
N VAL A 289 3.65 2.68 -20.59
CA VAL A 289 4.40 1.81 -19.69
C VAL A 289 5.44 2.61 -18.93
N ALA A 290 5.57 2.33 -17.65
CA ALA A 290 6.66 2.82 -16.81
C ALA A 290 7.48 1.64 -16.30
N ILE A 291 8.78 1.82 -16.19
CA ILE A 291 9.72 0.88 -15.58
C ILE A 291 10.44 1.56 -14.43
N HIS A 292 10.60 0.83 -13.33
CA HIS A 292 11.39 1.26 -12.18
C HIS A 292 12.47 0.20 -11.94
N ILE A 293 13.72 0.62 -12.05
CA ILE A 293 14.90 -0.23 -11.88
C ILE A 293 15.63 0.23 -10.63
N ARG A 294 15.96 -0.72 -9.77
CA ARG A 294 16.76 -0.50 -8.58
C ARG A 294 18.02 -1.36 -8.64
N ASP A 295 19.16 -0.76 -8.56
CA ASP A 295 20.44 -1.46 -8.57
C ASP A 295 20.81 -2.06 -7.19
N ASN A 296 21.91 -2.78 -7.12
CA ASN A 296 22.39 -3.42 -5.90
C ASN A 296 22.97 -2.43 -4.86
N THR A 297 23.20 -1.18 -5.23
CA THR A 297 23.52 -0.09 -4.28
C THR A 297 22.28 0.53 -3.67
N LEU A 298 21.09 0.04 -4.02
CA LEU A 298 19.77 0.51 -3.66
C LEU A 298 19.38 1.86 -4.28
N PHE A 299 20.16 2.36 -5.23
CA PHE A 299 19.77 3.51 -6.03
C PHE A 299 18.73 3.09 -7.06
N SER A 300 17.73 3.94 -7.30
CA SER A 300 16.64 3.62 -8.22
C SER A 300 16.36 4.75 -9.21
N LYS A 301 15.98 4.36 -10.41
CA LYS A 301 15.53 5.23 -11.48
C LYS A 301 14.21 4.75 -12.04
N GLN A 302 13.39 5.69 -12.49
CA GLN A 302 12.13 5.40 -13.15
C GLN A 302 12.06 6.12 -14.49
N TRP A 303 11.56 5.43 -15.51
CA TRP A 303 11.31 5.99 -16.83
C TRP A 303 9.95 5.53 -17.32
N GLN A 304 9.36 6.30 -18.22
CA GLN A 304 8.09 5.96 -18.84
C GLN A 304 8.09 6.27 -20.33
N MET A 305 7.27 5.55 -21.07
CA MET A 305 7.07 5.73 -22.49
C MET A 305 5.62 5.46 -22.89
N LYS A 306 5.12 6.19 -23.88
CA LYS A 306 3.82 5.92 -24.46
C LYS A 306 3.90 4.63 -25.30
N LEU A 307 2.82 3.84 -25.31
CA LEU A 307 2.64 2.71 -26.21
C LEU A 307 2.17 3.22 -27.58
N ASP A 308 2.46 2.50 -28.65
CA ASP A 308 2.03 2.86 -29.99
C ASP A 308 0.50 2.89 -30.10
N MET A 309 -0.16 2.01 -29.33
CA MET A 309 -1.62 2.00 -29.16
C MET A 309 -2.00 1.40 -27.80
N PRO A 310 -3.19 1.73 -27.27
CA PRO A 310 -3.71 1.12 -26.08
C PRO A 310 -3.82 -0.40 -26.21
N THR A 311 -3.25 -1.16 -25.26
CA THR A 311 -3.20 -2.62 -25.32
C THR A 311 -3.29 -3.28 -23.96
N GLN A 312 -3.71 -4.55 -23.94
CA GLN A 312 -3.64 -5.46 -22.79
C GLN A 312 -2.57 -6.56 -23.01
N SER A 313 -1.93 -6.57 -24.20
CA SER A 313 -1.01 -7.65 -24.57
C SER A 313 0.27 -7.62 -23.73
N PRO A 314 0.54 -8.68 -22.95
CA PRO A 314 1.78 -8.81 -22.19
C PRO A 314 3.02 -8.63 -23.05
N MET A 315 3.01 -9.23 -24.25
CA MET A 315 4.15 -9.20 -25.16
C MET A 315 4.44 -7.78 -25.68
N LEU A 316 3.42 -6.99 -26.01
CA LEU A 316 3.60 -5.62 -26.48
C LEU A 316 4.11 -4.71 -25.36
N ILE A 317 3.54 -4.85 -24.15
CA ILE A 317 3.97 -4.11 -22.97
C ILE A 317 5.43 -4.46 -22.63
N ALA A 318 5.78 -5.76 -22.61
CA ALA A 318 7.14 -6.23 -22.35
C ALA A 318 8.16 -5.68 -23.35
N LYS A 319 7.87 -5.72 -24.64
CA LYS A 319 8.76 -5.21 -25.71
C LYS A 319 9.01 -3.72 -25.57
N THR A 320 7.96 -2.94 -25.32
CA THR A 320 8.08 -1.49 -25.14
C THR A 320 8.86 -1.16 -23.86
N ALA A 321 8.57 -1.86 -22.75
CA ALA A 321 9.30 -1.71 -21.49
C ALA A 321 10.79 -2.05 -21.66
N PHE A 322 11.10 -3.14 -22.37
CA PHE A 322 12.46 -3.59 -22.59
C PHE A 322 13.25 -2.64 -23.52
N SER A 323 12.64 -2.16 -24.59
CA SER A 323 13.23 -1.13 -25.47
C SER A 323 13.52 0.17 -24.70
N LEU A 324 12.63 0.56 -23.78
CA LEU A 324 12.86 1.70 -22.89
C LEU A 324 14.03 1.45 -21.94
N PHE A 325 14.11 0.23 -21.38
CA PHE A 325 15.21 -0.20 -20.52
C PHE A 325 16.56 -0.14 -21.25
N GLU A 326 16.68 -0.77 -22.41
CA GLU A 326 17.92 -0.77 -23.20
C GLU A 326 18.41 0.64 -23.56
N LYS A 327 17.49 1.56 -23.84
CA LYS A 327 17.82 2.96 -24.14
C LYS A 327 18.27 3.79 -22.94
N ARG A 328 17.93 3.37 -21.71
CA ARG A 328 18.05 4.20 -20.51
C ARG A 328 18.97 3.66 -19.43
N TYR A 329 19.14 2.33 -19.35
CA TYR A 329 19.97 1.71 -18.34
C TYR A 329 21.40 1.54 -18.86
N ASP A 330 22.36 2.03 -18.09
CA ASP A 330 23.78 2.13 -18.52
C ASP A 330 24.68 1.03 -17.93
N TRP A 331 24.11 0.03 -17.26
CA TRP A 331 24.80 -1.11 -16.66
C TRP A 331 26.01 -0.75 -15.77
N ARG A 332 25.96 0.43 -15.10
CA ARG A 332 27.02 0.76 -14.12
C ARG A 332 27.03 -0.16 -12.92
N ASN A 333 25.87 -0.65 -12.55
CA ASN A 333 25.68 -1.57 -11.42
C ASN A 333 24.72 -2.69 -11.83
N PRO A 334 24.87 -3.91 -11.28
CA PRO A 334 23.88 -4.97 -11.41
C PRO A 334 22.50 -4.57 -10.85
N ILE A 335 21.45 -5.15 -11.41
CA ILE A 335 20.07 -4.85 -11.04
C ILE A 335 19.62 -5.78 -9.92
N ARG A 336 19.07 -5.19 -8.85
CA ARG A 336 18.50 -5.89 -7.71
C ARG A 336 16.99 -6.10 -7.83
N SER A 337 16.26 -5.11 -8.33
CA SER A 337 14.80 -5.21 -8.46
C SER A 337 14.29 -4.46 -9.69
N VAL A 338 13.20 -4.99 -10.21
CA VAL A 338 12.53 -4.50 -11.41
C VAL A 338 11.03 -4.36 -11.11
N THR A 339 10.45 -3.23 -11.54
CA THR A 339 8.98 -3.04 -11.53
C THR A 339 8.56 -2.54 -12.90
N ILE A 340 7.46 -3.09 -13.41
CA ILE A 340 6.78 -2.62 -14.62
C ILE A 340 5.38 -2.15 -14.22
N GLN A 341 4.95 -1.04 -14.79
CA GLN A 341 3.61 -0.49 -14.58
C GLN A 341 2.97 -0.14 -15.92
N ALA A 342 1.78 -0.63 -16.14
CA ALA A 342 0.85 -0.16 -17.14
C ALA A 342 0.23 1.14 -16.62
N ILE A 343 0.42 2.24 -17.31
CA ILE A 343 -0.01 3.58 -16.92
C ILE A 343 -0.96 4.17 -17.98
N ASN A 344 -1.60 5.31 -17.66
CA ASN A 344 -2.56 6.00 -18.52
C ASN A 344 -3.65 5.02 -18.99
N LEU A 345 -4.30 4.37 -18.03
CA LEU A 345 -5.30 3.35 -18.32
C LEU A 345 -6.54 3.94 -18.97
N VAL A 346 -6.97 3.35 -20.07
CA VAL A 346 -8.20 3.69 -20.77
C VAL A 346 -9.17 2.49 -20.75
N PRO A 347 -10.49 2.69 -20.89
CA PRO A 347 -11.44 1.59 -21.09
C PRO A 347 -11.06 0.70 -22.28
N GLN A 348 -11.37 -0.59 -22.20
CA GLN A 348 -11.03 -1.57 -23.24
C GLN A 348 -11.69 -1.25 -24.60
N ASP A 349 -12.86 -0.64 -24.58
CA ASP A 349 -13.67 -0.24 -25.72
C ASP A 349 -13.31 1.13 -26.30
N THR A 350 -12.25 1.77 -25.77
CA THR A 350 -11.79 3.06 -26.28
C THR A 350 -11.38 2.95 -27.74
N PRO A 351 -11.89 3.84 -28.64
CA PRO A 351 -11.50 3.85 -30.05
C PRO A 351 -9.98 3.98 -30.20
N ARG A 352 -9.39 3.13 -31.04
CA ARG A 352 -7.95 3.13 -31.30
C ARG A 352 -7.66 3.95 -32.55
N GLN A 353 -6.76 4.92 -32.43
CA GLN A 353 -6.24 5.63 -33.58
C GLN A 353 -5.17 4.78 -34.25
N ILE A 354 -5.38 4.44 -35.52
CA ILE A 354 -4.48 3.63 -36.29
C ILE A 354 -3.72 4.55 -37.26
N ASP A 355 -2.41 4.40 -37.31
CA ASP A 355 -1.56 5.05 -38.31
C ASP A 355 -1.31 4.09 -39.51
N MET A 356 -0.73 4.63 -40.60
CA MET A 356 -0.45 3.86 -41.80
C MET A 356 0.69 2.83 -41.66
N PHE A 357 1.46 2.91 -40.55
CA PHE A 357 2.62 2.06 -40.29
C PHE A 357 2.29 0.93 -39.31
N THR A 358 1.17 1.03 -38.60
CA THR A 358 0.75 0.05 -37.60
C THR A 358 0.16 -1.21 -38.26
N ASN A 359 0.78 -2.36 -38.03
CA ASN A 359 0.27 -3.63 -38.48
C ASN A 359 -0.86 -4.15 -37.58
N VAL A 360 -2.07 -3.65 -37.84
CA VAL A 360 -3.29 -3.97 -37.07
C VAL A 360 -3.56 -5.46 -37.02
N ALA A 361 -3.45 -6.16 -38.16
CA ALA A 361 -3.70 -7.60 -38.22
C ALA A 361 -2.77 -8.40 -37.29
N ARG A 362 -1.52 -7.98 -37.16
CA ARG A 362 -0.58 -8.60 -36.21
C ARG A 362 -0.97 -8.37 -34.76
N ILE A 363 -1.43 -7.18 -34.44
CA ILE A 363 -1.86 -6.81 -33.08
C ILE A 363 -3.11 -7.60 -32.69
N GLU A 364 -4.11 -7.63 -33.57
CA GLU A 364 -5.34 -8.43 -33.36
C GLU A 364 -5.03 -9.93 -33.18
N LYS A 365 -4.08 -10.45 -33.97
CA LYS A 365 -3.65 -11.84 -33.82
C LYS A 365 -3.00 -12.10 -32.46
N LEU A 366 -2.17 -11.18 -31.96
CA LEU A 366 -1.55 -11.28 -30.62
C LEU A 366 -2.61 -11.19 -29.51
N GLU A 367 -3.57 -10.27 -29.62
CA GLU A 367 -4.65 -10.14 -28.64
C GLU A 367 -5.53 -11.39 -28.59
N LYS A 368 -5.86 -12.00 -29.76
CA LYS A 368 -6.57 -13.28 -29.81
C LYS A 368 -5.77 -14.42 -29.17
N LEU A 369 -4.46 -14.45 -29.42
CA LEU A 369 -3.57 -15.43 -28.79
C LEU A 369 -3.52 -15.25 -27.27
N ASP A 370 -3.39 -14.01 -26.79
CA ASP A 370 -3.37 -13.70 -25.36
C ASP A 370 -4.67 -14.13 -24.67
N LEU A 371 -5.83 -13.91 -25.30
CA LEU A 371 -7.13 -14.40 -24.79
C LEU A 371 -7.22 -15.94 -24.76
N CYS A 372 -6.69 -16.60 -25.78
CA CYS A 372 -6.66 -18.07 -25.82
C CYS A 372 -5.78 -18.63 -24.70
N ILE A 373 -4.59 -18.03 -24.48
CA ILE A 373 -3.69 -18.40 -23.38
C ILE A 373 -4.37 -18.17 -22.03
N GLU A 374 -5.06 -17.05 -21.86
CA GLU A 374 -5.83 -16.74 -20.63
C GLU A 374 -6.85 -17.83 -20.33
N THR A 375 -7.69 -18.17 -21.32
CA THR A 375 -8.72 -19.22 -21.17
C THR A 375 -8.12 -20.59 -20.79
N ILE A 376 -6.96 -20.93 -21.36
CA ILE A 376 -6.25 -22.16 -21.00
C ILE A 376 -5.77 -22.10 -19.54
N ARG A 377 -5.19 -20.97 -19.12
CA ARG A 377 -4.68 -20.78 -17.77
C ARG A 377 -5.78 -20.74 -16.70
N GLU A 378 -6.92 -20.13 -16.98
CA GLU A 378 -8.10 -20.15 -16.11
C GLU A 378 -8.61 -21.57 -15.87
N ARG A 379 -8.56 -22.42 -16.90
CA ARG A 379 -9.08 -23.79 -16.84
C ARG A 379 -8.09 -24.77 -16.22
N PHE A 380 -6.80 -24.63 -16.52
CA PHE A 380 -5.76 -25.65 -16.21
C PHE A 380 -4.67 -25.13 -15.27
N GLY A 381 -4.75 -23.88 -14.82
CA GLY A 381 -3.75 -23.25 -13.98
C GLY A 381 -2.72 -22.43 -14.79
N LYS A 382 -2.07 -21.48 -14.10
CA LYS A 382 -1.14 -20.51 -14.70
C LYS A 382 0.03 -21.19 -15.43
N ASP A 383 0.51 -22.30 -14.91
CA ASP A 383 1.67 -23.02 -15.42
C ASP A 383 1.38 -23.95 -16.61
N SER A 384 0.12 -24.10 -17.00
CA SER A 384 -0.30 -25.00 -18.09
C SER A 384 0.24 -24.63 -19.46
N ILE A 385 0.54 -23.34 -19.68
CA ILE A 385 1.14 -22.82 -20.91
C ILE A 385 2.05 -21.63 -20.59
N LYS A 386 3.31 -21.71 -21.02
CA LYS A 386 4.33 -20.68 -20.83
C LYS A 386 5.11 -20.40 -22.10
N ASN A 387 5.63 -19.19 -22.23
CA ASN A 387 6.66 -18.91 -23.23
C ASN A 387 7.91 -19.72 -22.91
N ALA A 388 8.55 -20.32 -23.93
CA ALA A 388 9.75 -21.16 -23.74
C ALA A 388 10.90 -20.43 -22.97
N VAL A 389 11.04 -19.13 -23.22
CA VAL A 389 12.01 -18.27 -22.49
C VAL A 389 11.76 -18.25 -20.99
N LEU A 390 10.54 -18.46 -20.53
CA LEU A 390 10.19 -18.47 -19.10
C LEU A 390 10.44 -19.86 -18.44
N CYS A 391 10.85 -20.86 -19.20
CA CYS A 391 11.18 -22.19 -18.66
C CYS A 391 12.61 -22.31 -18.12
N GLN A 392 13.39 -21.23 -18.15
CA GLN A 392 14.74 -21.14 -17.57
C GLN A 392 14.71 -20.62 -16.13
N ASN A 393 15.87 -20.61 -15.47
CA ASN A 393 15.98 -19.98 -14.15
C ASN A 393 15.89 -18.44 -14.30
N LEU A 394 14.78 -17.87 -13.87
CA LEU A 394 14.50 -16.45 -13.96
C LEU A 394 15.16 -15.62 -12.84
N ARG A 395 15.87 -16.23 -11.91
CA ARG A 395 16.37 -15.59 -10.68
C ARG A 395 15.27 -14.89 -9.87
N MET A 396 14.03 -15.31 -10.06
CA MET A 396 12.86 -14.81 -9.34
C MET A 396 12.60 -15.72 -8.13
N PRO A 397 12.05 -15.16 -7.02
CA PRO A 397 11.57 -16.02 -5.94
C PRO A 397 10.51 -17.00 -6.44
N PRO A 398 10.39 -18.18 -5.81
CA PRO A 398 9.33 -19.11 -6.16
C PRO A 398 7.97 -18.45 -6.00
N GLU A 399 7.10 -18.67 -6.97
CA GLU A 399 5.75 -18.09 -6.97
C GLU A 399 4.97 -18.58 -5.74
N LYS A 400 4.60 -17.65 -4.88
CA LYS A 400 3.58 -17.90 -3.85
C LYS A 400 2.23 -17.62 -4.49
N ALA A 401 1.20 -18.37 -4.12
CA ALA A 401 -0.16 -18.13 -4.58
C ALA A 401 -0.47 -16.62 -4.56
N GLU A 402 -0.88 -16.07 -5.71
CA GLU A 402 -1.15 -14.64 -5.81
C GLU A 402 -2.30 -14.24 -4.88
N LEU A 403 -1.95 -13.59 -3.80
CA LEU A 403 -2.91 -12.87 -2.98
C LEU A 403 -3.25 -11.57 -3.69
N THR A 404 -4.34 -11.58 -4.44
CA THR A 404 -4.91 -10.34 -4.98
C THR A 404 -5.47 -9.54 -3.82
N MET A 405 -4.75 -8.49 -3.42
CA MET A 405 -5.25 -7.56 -2.42
C MET A 405 -6.52 -6.89 -2.96
N PRO A 406 -7.62 -6.87 -2.20
CA PRO A 406 -8.82 -6.16 -2.60
C PRO A 406 -8.53 -4.69 -2.92
N THR A 407 -9.16 -4.18 -3.98
CA THR A 407 -9.12 -2.75 -4.34
C THR A 407 -9.49 -1.89 -3.14
N GLY A 408 -8.68 -0.87 -2.85
CA GLY A 408 -8.85 -0.01 -1.66
C GLY A 408 -8.11 -0.48 -0.41
N MET A 409 -7.41 -1.62 -0.43
CA MET A 409 -6.53 -2.05 0.66
C MET A 409 -5.07 -1.60 0.51
N LEU A 410 -4.72 -1.13 -0.67
CA LEU A 410 -3.43 -0.50 -0.96
C LEU A 410 -3.73 0.94 -1.39
N SER A 411 -3.61 1.87 -0.49
CA SER A 411 -3.63 3.31 -0.79
C SER A 411 -2.20 3.85 -0.86
#